data_6537f03bb05df4b1ab355fa79ee18e04
#
_entry.id   6537f03bb05df4b1ab355fa79ee18e04
#
_cell.length_a   1.000
_cell.length_b   1.000
_cell.length_c   1.000
_cell.angle_alpha   90.00
_cell.angle_beta   90.00
_cell.angle_gamma   90.00
#
_symmetry.space_group_name_H-M   'P 1'
#
loop_
_entity.id
_entity.type
_entity.pdbx_description
1 polymer ?
#
loop_
_entity_poly.entity_id
_entity_poly.type
_entity_poly.pdbx_seq_one_letter_code
_entity_poly.pdbx_strand_id
1 'polypeptide(L)'
;MPEPLEVLFVCTANICRSPFLELTARRLSGPGSGVEFSSAGTHGFDSHAMDGAMVATLVEDTSSGFASRRLTGPILVEADLVLTAEATHRSLILEEFPQHLRKVFTVGQFAAAVEEHPDLRGRELVAAVGARRTAARREHDIADPYRRGESAAAAAADTMSRMLGVIVPRLSPGGSGG
;
A
#
# COMPACT_ATOMS: atom_id res chain seq x y z
N MET A 1 3.61 19.51 15.96
CA MET A 1 2.97 18.73 14.90
C MET A 1 3.30 17.26 15.11
N PRO A 2 2.33 16.39 15.19
CA PRO A 2 2.62 14.96 15.25
C PRO A 2 3.30 14.52 13.95
N GLU A 3 4.18 13.53 14.05
CA GLU A 3 4.80 12.93 12.87
C GLU A 3 3.72 12.28 11.97
N PRO A 4 3.86 12.35 10.63
CA PRO A 4 2.93 11.73 9.73
C PRO A 4 2.89 10.20 9.93
N LEU A 5 1.79 9.59 9.56
CA LEU A 5 1.68 8.14 9.49
C LEU A 5 2.37 7.66 8.20
N GLU A 6 3.43 6.89 8.33
CA GLU A 6 4.21 6.38 7.20
C GLU A 6 3.63 5.06 6.68
N VAL A 7 3.13 5.06 5.44
CA VAL A 7 2.51 3.90 4.78
C VAL A 7 3.36 3.48 3.58
N LEU A 8 3.79 2.22 3.59
CA LEU A 8 4.60 1.62 2.53
C LEU A 8 3.80 0.58 1.76
N PHE A 9 3.71 0.73 0.45
CA PHE A 9 3.17 -0.29 -0.45
C PHE A 9 4.30 -1.14 -1.06
N VAL A 10 4.09 -2.45 -1.12
CA VAL A 10 5.10 -3.40 -1.61
C VAL A 10 4.50 -4.35 -2.65
N CYS A 11 5.18 -4.48 -3.78
CA CYS A 11 4.95 -5.53 -4.77
C CYS A 11 6.29 -6.18 -5.17
N THR A 12 6.35 -6.88 -6.29
CA THR A 12 7.58 -7.56 -6.71
C THR A 12 8.66 -6.56 -7.15
N ALA A 13 8.43 -5.84 -8.24
CA ALA A 13 9.45 -5.02 -8.91
C ALA A 13 9.31 -3.51 -8.65
N ASN A 14 8.27 -3.08 -7.95
CA ASN A 14 7.97 -1.67 -7.71
C ASN A 14 7.81 -0.85 -9.02
N ILE A 15 7.22 -1.42 -10.05
CA ILE A 15 6.94 -0.74 -11.33
C ILE A 15 5.46 -0.74 -11.73
N CYS A 16 4.65 -1.64 -11.20
CA CYS A 16 3.22 -1.76 -11.53
C CYS A 16 2.30 -1.43 -10.36
N ARG A 17 2.06 -2.41 -9.47
CA ARG A 17 1.04 -2.35 -8.42
C ARG A 17 1.39 -1.36 -7.30
N SER A 18 2.55 -1.46 -6.71
CA SER A 18 2.92 -0.59 -5.59
C SER A 18 3.07 0.88 -5.97
N PRO A 19 3.60 1.26 -7.16
CA PRO A 19 3.57 2.66 -7.57
C PRO A 19 2.16 3.18 -7.81
N PHE A 20 1.28 2.38 -8.41
CA PHE A 20 -0.13 2.77 -8.59
C PHE A 20 -0.80 3.05 -7.24
N LEU A 21 -0.59 2.16 -6.26
CA LEU A 21 -1.12 2.31 -4.90
C LEU A 21 -0.59 3.60 -4.25
N GLU A 22 0.71 3.85 -4.33
CA GLU A 22 1.35 5.05 -3.78
C GLU A 22 0.76 6.34 -4.36
N LEU A 23 0.79 6.47 -5.69
CA LEU A 23 0.35 7.69 -6.37
C LEU A 23 -1.15 7.93 -6.21
N THR A 24 -1.96 6.88 -6.28
CA THR A 24 -3.41 6.97 -6.08
C THR A 24 -3.76 7.31 -4.63
N ALA A 25 -3.07 6.70 -3.66
CA ALA A 25 -3.28 7.01 -2.25
C ALA A 25 -2.92 8.47 -1.92
N ARG A 26 -1.82 8.98 -2.45
CA ARG A 26 -1.44 10.40 -2.32
C ARG A 26 -2.53 11.32 -2.86
N ARG A 27 -3.06 11.02 -4.04
CA ARG A 27 -4.15 11.80 -4.64
C ARG A 27 -5.42 11.77 -3.78
N LEU A 28 -5.82 10.59 -3.30
CA LEU A 28 -7.02 10.41 -2.48
C LEU A 28 -6.91 11.08 -1.10
N SER A 29 -5.72 11.05 -0.52
CA SER A 29 -5.45 11.62 0.79
C SER A 29 -5.40 13.15 0.77
N GLY A 30 -4.85 13.72 -0.29
CA GLY A 30 -4.63 15.15 -0.44
C GLY A 30 -3.54 15.70 0.49
N PRO A 31 -3.19 16.99 0.29
CA PRO A 31 -2.16 17.65 1.08
C PRO A 31 -2.63 17.84 2.53
N GLY A 32 -1.69 17.73 3.47
CA GLY A 32 -1.96 17.99 4.89
C GLY A 32 -2.78 16.91 5.61
N SER A 33 -2.93 15.73 5.01
CA SER A 33 -3.68 14.62 5.60
C SER A 33 -3.06 14.02 6.87
N GLY A 34 -1.77 14.29 7.13
CA GLY A 34 -1.01 13.65 8.19
C GLY A 34 -0.61 12.20 7.88
N VAL A 35 -0.69 11.81 6.59
CA VAL A 35 -0.27 10.48 6.10
C VAL A 35 0.69 10.66 4.93
N GLU A 36 1.82 9.97 4.98
CA GLU A 36 2.79 9.91 3.89
C GLU A 36 2.78 8.51 3.25
N PHE A 37 2.85 8.46 1.93
CA PHE A 37 2.82 7.21 1.18
C PHE A 37 4.09 7.02 0.38
N SER A 38 4.60 5.80 0.39
CA SER A 38 5.77 5.38 -0.37
C SER A 38 5.61 3.96 -0.89
N SER A 39 6.52 3.51 -1.73
CA SER A 39 6.50 2.15 -2.24
C SER A 39 7.90 1.57 -2.45
N ALA A 40 7.99 0.24 -2.49
CA ALA A 40 9.22 -0.51 -2.75
C ALA A 40 8.91 -1.88 -3.35
N GLY A 41 9.91 -2.58 -3.86
CA GLY A 41 9.79 -3.93 -4.40
C GLY A 41 10.59 -4.96 -3.61
N THR A 42 10.04 -6.17 -3.47
CA THR A 42 10.76 -7.30 -2.84
C THR A 42 11.95 -7.75 -3.68
N HIS A 43 11.82 -7.61 -5.00
CA HIS A 43 12.84 -7.94 -6.00
C HIS A 43 12.90 -6.81 -7.02
N GLY A 44 13.86 -6.87 -7.92
CA GLY A 44 13.84 -6.02 -9.09
C GLY A 44 14.83 -4.88 -9.07
N PHE A 45 14.48 -3.82 -9.72
CA PHE A 45 15.40 -2.82 -10.22
C PHE A 45 15.24 -1.50 -9.48
N ASP A 46 16.35 -0.85 -9.21
CA ASP A 46 16.34 0.54 -8.72
C ASP A 46 16.23 1.52 -9.89
N SER A 47 15.59 2.65 -9.64
CA SER A 47 15.53 3.79 -10.56
C SER A 47 14.84 3.55 -11.91
N HIS A 48 13.86 2.64 -11.95
CA HIS A 48 13.00 2.45 -13.12
C HIS A 48 11.73 3.29 -13.01
N ALA A 49 11.27 3.77 -14.16
CA ALA A 49 9.96 4.42 -14.27
C ALA A 49 8.82 3.42 -14.03
N MET A 50 7.66 3.95 -13.67
CA MET A 50 6.42 3.18 -13.59
C MET A 50 6.05 2.58 -14.96
N ASP A 51 5.52 1.35 -14.96
CA ASP A 51 5.07 0.67 -16.17
C ASP A 51 4.02 1.48 -16.93
N GLY A 52 4.19 1.62 -18.25
CA GLY A 52 3.35 2.48 -19.09
C GLY A 52 1.87 2.09 -19.10
N ALA A 53 1.55 0.78 -19.09
CA ALA A 53 0.16 0.33 -19.04
C ALA A 53 -0.51 0.73 -17.70
N MET A 54 0.24 0.73 -16.61
CA MET A 54 -0.25 1.20 -15.31
C MET A 54 -0.34 2.72 -15.23
N VAL A 55 0.60 3.46 -15.81
CA VAL A 55 0.51 4.93 -15.94
C VAL A 55 -0.79 5.34 -16.63
N ALA A 56 -1.16 4.64 -17.70
CA ALA A 56 -2.38 4.92 -18.46
C ALA A 56 -3.67 4.71 -17.65
N THR A 57 -3.62 4.01 -16.52
CA THR A 57 -4.78 3.80 -15.62
C THR A 57 -4.90 4.85 -14.52
N LEU A 58 -3.89 5.70 -14.34
CA LEU A 58 -3.94 6.78 -13.35
C LEU A 58 -5.00 7.82 -13.74
N VAL A 59 -5.80 8.27 -12.77
CA VAL A 59 -6.76 9.36 -12.99
C VAL A 59 -6.04 10.64 -13.35
N GLU A 60 -4.89 10.89 -12.73
CA GLU A 60 -3.99 12.00 -13.00
C GLU A 60 -2.57 11.42 -13.07
N ASP A 61 -1.87 11.68 -14.17
CA ASP A 61 -0.49 11.20 -14.35
C ASP A 61 0.47 12.04 -13.50
N THR A 62 0.77 11.51 -12.33
CA THR A 62 1.77 12.04 -11.41
C THR A 62 3.04 11.18 -11.36
N SER A 63 3.25 10.33 -12.36
CA SER A 63 4.34 9.35 -12.40
C SER A 63 5.71 9.94 -12.76
N SER A 64 5.79 11.19 -13.25
CA SER A 64 7.03 11.78 -13.77
C SER A 64 8.20 11.84 -12.78
N GLY A 65 7.92 11.92 -11.48
CA GLY A 65 8.94 11.92 -10.42
C GLY A 65 9.16 10.56 -9.77
N PHE A 66 8.46 9.53 -10.24
CA PHE A 66 8.56 8.19 -9.66
C PHE A 66 9.82 7.46 -10.14
N ALA A 67 10.51 6.83 -9.20
CA ALA A 67 11.60 5.90 -9.46
C ALA A 67 11.48 4.68 -8.55
N SER A 68 11.54 3.48 -9.13
CA SER A 68 11.46 2.24 -8.36
C SER A 68 12.64 2.10 -7.41
N ARG A 69 12.41 1.43 -6.29
CA ARG A 69 13.44 1.10 -5.31
C ARG A 69 13.22 -0.27 -4.70
N ARG A 70 14.30 -0.87 -4.27
CA ARG A 70 14.28 -2.16 -3.58
C ARG A 70 13.95 -1.98 -2.11
N LEU A 71 13.15 -2.90 -1.58
CA LEU A 71 12.84 -2.96 -0.15
C LEU A 71 14.12 -3.28 0.66
N THR A 72 14.32 -2.53 1.73
CA THR A 72 15.43 -2.72 2.66
C THR A 72 14.93 -2.69 4.10
N GLY A 73 15.73 -3.21 5.03
CA GLY A 73 15.41 -3.16 6.46
C GLY A 73 15.12 -1.75 6.98
N PRO A 74 15.95 -0.74 6.68
CA PRO A 74 15.67 0.64 7.07
C PRO A 74 14.33 1.18 6.57
N ILE A 75 13.94 0.90 5.32
CA ILE A 75 12.64 1.29 4.76
C ILE A 75 11.48 0.67 5.57
N LEU A 76 11.62 -0.61 5.97
CA LEU A 76 10.63 -1.27 6.82
C LEU A 76 10.55 -0.67 8.22
N VAL A 77 11.68 -0.28 8.80
CA VAL A 77 11.72 0.34 10.13
C VAL A 77 10.98 1.67 10.14
N GLU A 78 11.17 2.49 9.13
CA GLU A 78 10.53 3.81 8.99
C GLU A 78 9.00 3.72 8.81
N ALA A 79 8.50 2.67 8.16
CA ALA A 79 7.07 2.50 7.91
C ALA A 79 6.30 2.15 9.19
N ASP A 80 5.18 2.81 9.42
CA ASP A 80 4.20 2.48 10.46
C ASP A 80 3.23 1.37 10.01
N LEU A 81 2.95 1.31 8.71
CA LEU A 81 2.07 0.35 8.06
C LEU A 81 2.68 -0.11 6.74
N VAL A 82 2.74 -1.41 6.52
CA VAL A 82 3.25 -2.01 5.28
C VAL A 82 2.12 -2.82 4.63
N LEU A 83 1.77 -2.49 3.40
CA LEU A 83 0.69 -3.09 2.64
C LEU A 83 1.23 -3.74 1.36
N THR A 84 1.17 -5.07 1.30
CA THR A 84 1.68 -5.84 0.17
C THR A 84 0.58 -6.16 -0.84
N ALA A 85 0.94 -6.27 -2.12
CA ALA A 85 0.02 -6.63 -3.18
C ALA A 85 -0.49 -8.07 -3.07
N GLU A 86 0.36 -8.99 -2.59
CA GLU A 86 0.04 -10.41 -2.47
C GLU A 86 0.51 -10.98 -1.12
N ALA A 87 -0.11 -12.09 -0.73
CA ALA A 87 0.28 -12.86 0.45
C ALA A 87 1.75 -13.35 0.39
N THR A 88 2.26 -13.66 -0.81
CA THR A 88 3.65 -14.05 -1.02
C THR A 88 4.63 -12.95 -0.66
N HIS A 89 4.36 -11.69 -1.01
CA HIS A 89 5.20 -10.56 -0.60
C HIS A 89 5.23 -10.40 0.91
N ARG A 90 4.07 -10.53 1.56
CA ARG A 90 3.98 -10.50 3.02
C ARG A 90 4.80 -11.61 3.67
N SER A 91 4.70 -12.84 3.17
CA SER A 91 5.47 -13.98 3.68
C SER A 91 6.98 -13.76 3.55
N LEU A 92 7.45 -13.30 2.39
CA LEU A 92 8.87 -12.98 2.16
C LEU A 92 9.40 -11.95 3.17
N ILE A 93 8.62 -10.88 3.42
CA ILE A 93 9.00 -9.87 4.40
C ILE A 93 9.08 -10.47 5.80
N LEU A 94 8.10 -11.26 6.22
CA LEU A 94 8.01 -11.80 7.57
C LEU A 94 8.96 -12.97 7.83
N GLU A 95 9.42 -13.67 6.79
CA GLU A 95 10.48 -14.65 6.90
C GLU A 95 11.82 -13.99 7.26
N GLU A 96 12.12 -12.85 6.66
CA GLU A 96 13.36 -12.12 6.91
C GLU A 96 13.26 -11.17 8.12
N PHE A 97 12.08 -10.56 8.33
CA PHE A 97 11.83 -9.53 9.35
C PHE A 97 10.60 -9.86 10.21
N PRO A 98 10.59 -10.98 10.97
CA PRO A 98 9.42 -11.42 11.73
C PRO A 98 8.96 -10.42 12.81
N GLN A 99 9.84 -9.53 13.27
CA GLN A 99 9.53 -8.49 14.25
C GLN A 99 8.49 -7.48 13.75
N HIS A 100 8.25 -7.40 12.43
CA HIS A 100 7.29 -6.46 11.83
C HIS A 100 5.88 -7.07 11.63
N LEU A 101 5.60 -8.25 12.19
CA LEU A 101 4.33 -8.97 12.03
C LEU A 101 3.09 -8.08 12.26
N ARG A 102 3.14 -7.17 13.22
CA ARG A 102 1.98 -6.35 13.62
C ARG A 102 1.68 -5.18 12.69
N LYS A 103 2.55 -4.90 11.73
CA LYS A 103 2.39 -3.79 10.79
C LYS A 103 2.40 -4.20 9.32
N VAL A 104 2.62 -5.48 9.00
CA VAL A 104 2.68 -5.99 7.64
C VAL A 104 1.43 -6.80 7.30
N PHE A 105 0.66 -6.32 6.31
CA PHE A 105 -0.57 -6.95 5.83
C PHE A 105 -0.58 -6.95 4.30
N THR A 106 -1.46 -7.74 3.68
CA THR A 106 -1.81 -7.47 2.29
C THR A 106 -2.79 -6.29 2.24
N VAL A 107 -2.83 -5.57 1.11
CA VAL A 107 -3.79 -4.46 0.90
C VAL A 107 -5.22 -4.96 1.13
N GLY A 108 -5.57 -6.11 0.54
CA GLY A 108 -6.91 -6.68 0.68
C GLY A 108 -7.23 -7.15 2.09
N GLN A 109 -6.26 -7.73 2.80
CA GLN A 109 -6.42 -8.11 4.21
C GLN A 109 -6.70 -6.88 5.08
N PHE A 110 -5.95 -5.81 4.90
CA PHE A 110 -6.14 -4.58 5.66
C PHE A 110 -7.46 -3.90 5.33
N ALA A 111 -7.85 -3.84 4.05
CA ALA A 111 -9.16 -3.31 3.63
C ALA A 111 -10.32 -4.03 4.32
N ALA A 112 -10.29 -5.36 4.37
CA ALA A 112 -11.29 -6.14 5.08
C ALA A 112 -11.31 -5.85 6.59
N ALA A 113 -10.13 -5.75 7.21
CA ALA A 113 -9.99 -5.50 8.64
C ALA A 113 -10.46 -4.09 9.05
N VAL A 114 -10.30 -3.08 8.19
CA VAL A 114 -10.79 -1.71 8.45
C VAL A 114 -12.28 -1.67 8.72
N GLU A 115 -13.07 -2.48 8.00
CA GLU A 115 -14.53 -2.53 8.16
C GLU A 115 -14.96 -3.09 9.52
N GLU A 116 -14.11 -3.91 10.15
CA GLU A 116 -14.36 -4.47 11.49
C GLU A 116 -14.11 -3.45 12.62
N HIS A 117 -13.52 -2.30 12.33
CA HIS A 117 -13.18 -1.25 13.29
C HIS A 117 -13.75 0.12 12.87
N PRO A 118 -15.09 0.29 12.81
CA PRO A 118 -15.72 1.48 12.21
C PRO A 118 -15.34 2.81 12.88
N ASP A 119 -15.02 2.78 14.17
CA ASP A 119 -14.76 3.98 14.97
C ASP A 119 -13.28 4.35 15.07
N LEU A 120 -12.37 3.47 14.61
CA LEU A 120 -10.92 3.70 14.73
C LEU A 120 -10.33 4.34 13.46
N ARG A 121 -9.29 5.15 13.64
CA ARG A 121 -8.57 5.84 12.57
C ARG A 121 -7.07 5.91 12.84
N GLY A 122 -6.31 6.20 11.81
CA GLY A 122 -4.87 6.46 11.91
C GLY A 122 -4.11 5.38 12.65
N ARG A 123 -3.22 5.77 13.54
CA ARG A 123 -2.35 4.86 14.32
C ARG A 123 -3.14 3.90 15.21
N GLU A 124 -4.27 4.32 15.76
CA GLU A 124 -5.13 3.46 16.59
C GLU A 124 -5.74 2.31 15.77
N LEU A 125 -6.18 2.61 14.54
CA LEU A 125 -6.66 1.59 13.61
C LEU A 125 -5.56 0.57 13.26
N VAL A 126 -4.36 1.06 12.91
CA VAL A 126 -3.22 0.19 12.59
C VAL A 126 -2.88 -0.72 13.77
N ALA A 127 -2.84 -0.17 14.98
CA ALA A 127 -2.57 -0.94 16.20
C ALA A 127 -3.64 -2.01 16.49
N ALA A 128 -4.92 -1.68 16.30
CA ALA A 128 -6.03 -2.60 16.51
C ALA A 128 -6.01 -3.76 15.50
N VAL A 129 -5.77 -3.46 14.22
CA VAL A 129 -5.60 -4.50 13.18
C VAL A 129 -4.38 -5.36 13.46
N GLY A 130 -3.27 -4.76 13.86
CA GLY A 130 -2.03 -5.47 14.19
C GLY A 130 -2.12 -6.36 15.44
N ALA A 131 -3.03 -6.07 16.36
CA ALA A 131 -3.28 -6.90 17.52
C ALA A 131 -3.98 -8.22 17.18
N ARG A 132 -4.68 -8.29 16.05
CA ARG A 132 -5.33 -9.51 15.55
C ARG A 132 -4.38 -10.30 14.68
N ARG A 133 -4.23 -11.59 14.96
CA ARG A 133 -3.47 -12.51 14.14
C ARG A 133 -4.35 -13.09 13.04
N THR A 134 -4.60 -12.33 11.98
CA THR A 134 -5.32 -12.82 10.82
C THR A 134 -4.35 -13.32 9.76
N ALA A 135 -4.65 -14.46 9.15
CA ALA A 135 -3.87 -14.97 8.03
C ALA A 135 -4.19 -14.18 6.75
N ALA A 136 -3.15 -13.88 5.97
CA ALA A 136 -3.36 -13.37 4.62
C ALA A 136 -3.95 -14.47 3.73
N ARG A 137 -5.00 -14.14 2.98
CA ARG A 137 -5.68 -15.07 2.07
C ARG A 137 -5.37 -14.69 0.63
N ARG A 138 -5.09 -15.67 -0.21
CA ARG A 138 -4.83 -15.46 -1.65
C ARG A 138 -6.00 -14.83 -2.39
N GLU A 139 -7.23 -15.01 -1.91
CA GLU A 139 -8.42 -14.35 -2.47
C GLU A 139 -8.38 -12.81 -2.35
N HIS A 140 -7.53 -12.29 -1.48
CA HIS A 140 -7.29 -10.86 -1.31
C HIS A 140 -6.10 -10.34 -2.13
N ASP A 141 -5.42 -11.20 -2.88
CA ASP A 141 -4.28 -10.81 -3.69
C ASP A 141 -4.71 -9.93 -4.87
N ILE A 142 -3.89 -8.94 -5.18
CA ILE A 142 -4.04 -8.12 -6.38
C ILE A 142 -3.30 -8.84 -7.52
N ALA A 143 -4.02 -9.23 -8.56
CA ALA A 143 -3.44 -9.90 -9.71
C ALA A 143 -2.33 -9.05 -10.35
N ASP A 144 -1.24 -9.69 -10.75
CA ASP A 144 -0.11 -9.01 -11.38
C ASP A 144 -0.45 -8.65 -12.84
N PRO A 145 -0.53 -7.35 -13.19
CA PRO A 145 -0.86 -6.90 -14.54
C PRO A 145 0.34 -6.86 -15.49
N TYR A 146 1.56 -7.09 -14.99
CA TYR A 146 2.79 -6.90 -15.76
C TYR A 146 2.82 -7.76 -17.02
N ARG A 147 2.97 -7.13 -18.19
CA ARG A 147 2.99 -7.75 -19.53
C ARG A 147 1.74 -8.59 -19.85
N ARG A 148 0.59 -8.24 -19.28
CA ARG A 148 -0.69 -8.93 -19.53
C ARG A 148 -1.71 -8.07 -20.30
N GLY A 149 -1.30 -6.91 -20.79
CA GLY A 149 -2.11 -6.02 -21.61
C GLY A 149 -2.92 -4.99 -20.83
N GLU A 150 -3.57 -4.09 -21.57
CA GLU A 150 -4.32 -2.97 -21.01
C GLU A 150 -5.53 -3.41 -20.17
N SER A 151 -6.20 -4.49 -20.56
CA SER A 151 -7.36 -5.02 -19.82
C SER A 151 -6.95 -5.53 -18.44
N ALA A 152 -5.80 -6.22 -18.32
CA ALA A 152 -5.28 -6.67 -17.04
C ALA A 152 -4.84 -5.48 -16.16
N ALA A 153 -4.24 -4.46 -16.76
CA ALA A 153 -3.86 -3.23 -16.05
C ALA A 153 -5.10 -2.51 -15.51
N ALA A 154 -6.14 -2.35 -16.32
CA ALA A 154 -7.41 -1.73 -15.91
C ALA A 154 -8.08 -2.51 -14.77
N ALA A 155 -8.14 -3.84 -14.84
CA ALA A 155 -8.72 -4.67 -13.80
C ALA A 155 -7.95 -4.57 -12.47
N ALA A 156 -6.63 -4.56 -12.52
CA ALA A 156 -5.79 -4.36 -11.34
C ALA A 156 -6.00 -2.95 -10.74
N ALA A 157 -6.05 -1.92 -11.58
CA ALA A 157 -6.30 -0.54 -11.16
C ALA A 157 -7.66 -0.39 -10.47
N ASP A 158 -8.71 -0.99 -11.01
CA ASP A 158 -10.05 -0.98 -10.41
C ASP A 158 -10.06 -1.65 -9.05
N THR A 159 -9.42 -2.80 -8.93
CA THR A 159 -9.30 -3.53 -7.65
C THR A 159 -8.56 -2.69 -6.61
N MET A 160 -7.41 -2.14 -6.96
CA MET A 160 -6.60 -1.30 -6.07
C MET A 160 -7.33 -0.01 -5.68
N SER A 161 -8.03 0.63 -6.61
CA SER A 161 -8.79 1.85 -6.33
C SER A 161 -9.94 1.60 -5.35
N ARG A 162 -10.63 0.48 -5.45
CA ARG A 162 -11.68 0.10 -4.49
C ARG A 162 -11.11 -0.13 -3.09
N MET A 163 -9.99 -0.84 -2.98
CA MET A 163 -9.33 -1.10 -1.70
C MET A 163 -8.84 0.21 -1.06
N LEU A 164 -8.21 1.09 -1.84
CA LEU A 164 -7.76 2.40 -1.35
C LEU A 164 -8.92 3.30 -0.93
N GLY A 165 -10.06 3.21 -1.61
CA GLY A 165 -11.28 3.94 -1.24
C GLY A 165 -11.80 3.57 0.14
N VAL A 166 -11.54 2.36 0.61
CA VAL A 166 -11.85 1.91 1.98
C VAL A 166 -10.77 2.32 2.96
N ILE A 167 -9.49 2.16 2.59
CA ILE A 167 -8.34 2.34 3.49
C ILE A 167 -8.02 3.81 3.73
N VAL A 168 -7.78 4.58 2.66
CA VAL A 168 -7.19 5.92 2.75
C VAL A 168 -7.99 6.89 3.64
N PRO A 169 -9.34 6.97 3.55
CA PRO A 169 -10.11 7.86 4.42
C PRO A 169 -10.01 7.53 5.91
N ARG A 170 -9.56 6.32 6.23
CA ARG A 170 -9.45 5.82 7.61
C ARG A 170 -8.04 5.96 8.20
N LEU A 171 -7.05 6.27 7.37
CA LEU A 171 -5.66 6.44 7.82
C LEU A 171 -5.38 7.85 8.37
N SER A 172 -6.08 8.85 7.89
CA SER A 172 -5.94 10.21 8.44
C SER A 172 -6.43 10.24 9.88
N PRO A 173 -5.70 10.91 10.80
CA PRO A 173 -6.19 11.13 12.14
C PRO A 173 -7.56 11.84 12.06
N GLY A 174 -8.53 11.40 12.87
CA GLY A 174 -9.82 12.05 12.92
C GLY A 174 -9.61 13.55 13.17
N GLY A 175 -10.10 14.39 12.27
CA GLY A 175 -10.12 15.83 12.52
C GLY A 175 -10.84 16.03 13.84
N SER A 176 -10.15 16.57 14.84
CA SER A 176 -10.79 17.12 16.02
C SER A 176 -11.69 18.23 15.50
N GLY A 177 -12.99 17.91 15.37
CA GLY A 177 -14.00 18.91 15.10
C GLY A 177 -13.89 19.97 16.19
N GLY A 178 -13.39 21.13 15.80
CA GLY A 178 -13.49 22.33 16.63
C GLY A 178 -14.88 22.93 16.50
#